data_840772e0dac96db1aa975d24e35ebdc7
#
_entry.id   840772e0dac96db1aa975d24e35ebdc7
#
_cell.length_a   1.000
_cell.length_b   1.000
_cell.length_c   1.000
_cell.angle_alpha   90.00
_cell.angle_beta   90.00
_cell.angle_gamma   90.00
#
_symmetry.space_group_name_H-M   'P 1'
#
loop_
_entity.id
_entity.type
_entity.pdbx_description
1 polymer ?
#
loop_
_entity_poly.entity_id
_entity_poly.type
_entity_poly.pdbx_seq_one_letter_code
_entity_poly.pdbx_strand_id
1 'polypeptide(L)'
;MQSCRDVLMGLQGGSNSSLLMARYLRETKGEMDKSDEAIAARGELFDRMRKAAVAAHPVYQQAFKLRRKELDKVSAPRDFETVGLMVVGLGNSNVLETGLTLNPLYGAPMIPGSSIKGVVAHYCSQVLGASDPAYQGPDLDARNNPRQKAGEIYEALFGKVDRTYNADGTAIPSEEISGGYLRFYDAWLRPESFKEAFIEDVITPHHGDYYGGTAPLPTDFDDPNPVAFMAVKGCFEVRVGCETGGLDEAERAKWLTFALDLTERALTAWGVGGKIRAGYGRMTPSKPKEPARPHAGKLD
;
A
#
# COMPACT_ATOMS: atom_id res chain seq x y z
N MET A 1 34.42 -14.64 -16.91
CA MET A 1 33.79 -13.35 -16.62
C MET A 1 32.97 -13.51 -15.35
N GLN A 2 33.34 -12.80 -14.30
CA GLN A 2 32.57 -12.77 -13.07
C GLN A 2 31.22 -12.13 -13.40
N SER A 3 30.10 -12.77 -13.03
CA SER A 3 28.78 -12.23 -13.36
C SER A 3 28.55 -10.89 -12.63
N CYS A 4 27.75 -9.98 -13.18
CA CYS A 4 27.34 -8.77 -12.47
C CYS A 4 26.75 -9.10 -11.08
N ARG A 5 26.17 -10.28 -10.95
CA ARG A 5 25.62 -10.82 -9.70
C ARG A 5 26.71 -11.04 -8.65
N ASP A 6 27.85 -11.65 -9.04
CA ASP A 6 28.99 -11.92 -8.14
C ASP A 6 29.64 -10.61 -7.66
N VAL A 7 29.75 -9.62 -8.54
CA VAL A 7 30.24 -8.27 -8.18
C VAL A 7 29.30 -7.59 -7.19
N LEU A 8 28.00 -7.63 -7.43
CA LEU A 8 26.99 -7.05 -6.54
C LEU A 8 26.91 -7.76 -5.19
N MET A 9 27.24 -9.05 -5.15
CA MET A 9 27.29 -9.86 -3.92
C MET A 9 28.49 -9.52 -3.03
N GLY A 10 29.59 -9.09 -3.62
CA GLY A 10 30.77 -8.57 -2.88
C GLY A 10 30.54 -7.18 -2.28
N LEU A 11 29.55 -6.43 -2.74
CA LEU A 11 29.17 -5.14 -2.16
C LEU A 11 28.46 -5.36 -0.81
N GLN A 12 29.22 -5.31 0.26
CA GLN A 12 28.68 -5.25 1.62
C GLN A 12 28.01 -3.88 1.79
N GLY A 13 26.69 -3.83 1.75
CA GLY A 13 26.00 -2.61 2.13
C GLY A 13 25.05 -2.01 1.10
N GLY A 14 24.08 -2.76 0.63
CA GLY A 14 22.87 -2.15 0.11
C GLY A 14 22.07 -1.57 1.28
N SER A 15 22.03 -0.25 1.43
CA SER A 15 21.22 0.44 2.45
C SER A 15 19.78 0.70 1.97
N ASN A 16 19.33 0.00 0.92
CA ASN A 16 18.01 0.19 0.33
C ASN A 16 17.26 -1.15 0.21
N SER A 17 16.26 -1.34 1.07
CA SER A 17 15.46 -2.57 1.12
C SER A 17 14.69 -2.84 -0.17
N SER A 18 14.27 -1.80 -0.91
CA SER A 18 13.58 -1.95 -2.20
C SER A 18 14.52 -2.56 -3.26
N LEU A 19 15.75 -2.07 -3.34
CA LEU A 19 16.74 -2.59 -4.27
C LEU A 19 17.13 -4.04 -3.91
N LEU A 20 17.32 -4.31 -2.60
CA LEU A 20 17.61 -5.66 -2.11
C LEU A 20 16.52 -6.63 -2.53
N MET A 21 15.27 -6.30 -2.26
CA MET A 21 14.11 -7.12 -2.61
C MET A 21 13.99 -7.37 -4.12
N ALA A 22 14.29 -6.35 -4.94
CA ALA A 22 14.12 -6.44 -6.39
C ALA A 22 15.24 -7.19 -7.11
N ARG A 23 16.45 -7.29 -6.53
CA ARG A 23 17.66 -7.70 -7.30
C ARG A 23 18.62 -8.65 -6.58
N TYR A 24 18.50 -8.85 -5.26
CA TYR A 24 19.59 -9.48 -4.49
C TYR A 24 19.24 -10.83 -3.87
N LEU A 25 18.24 -11.52 -4.37
CA LEU A 25 18.04 -12.93 -4.02
C LEU A 25 19.17 -13.76 -4.66
N ARG A 26 19.92 -14.49 -3.82
CA ARG A 26 21.16 -15.16 -4.24
C ARG A 26 20.91 -16.38 -5.11
N GLU A 27 19.95 -17.21 -4.73
CA GLU A 27 19.72 -18.49 -5.39
C GLU A 27 18.23 -18.72 -5.64
N THR A 28 17.86 -18.87 -6.89
CA THR A 28 16.60 -19.47 -7.32
C THR A 28 16.89 -20.28 -8.60
N LYS A 29 16.52 -21.55 -8.59
CA LYS A 29 16.55 -22.39 -9.79
C LYS A 29 15.24 -22.33 -10.59
N GLY A 30 14.30 -21.46 -10.18
CA GLY A 30 12.97 -21.29 -10.75
C GLY A 30 11.96 -20.77 -9.74
N GLU A 31 10.74 -20.48 -10.19
CA GLU A 31 9.69 -19.81 -9.41
C GLU A 31 9.18 -20.59 -8.19
N MET A 32 9.59 -21.84 -7.98
CA MET A 32 9.12 -22.69 -6.86
C MET A 32 10.24 -23.50 -6.23
N ASP A 33 11.45 -22.94 -6.18
CA ASP A 33 12.57 -23.64 -5.53
C ASP A 33 12.33 -23.74 -4.02
N LYS A 34 12.10 -24.98 -3.57
CA LYS A 34 11.86 -25.36 -2.17
C LYS A 34 13.09 -25.94 -1.48
N SER A 35 14.25 -25.84 -2.11
CA SER A 35 15.50 -26.36 -1.53
C SER A 35 15.82 -25.60 -0.23
N ASP A 36 16.52 -26.26 0.69
CA ASP A 36 17.00 -25.66 1.93
C ASP A 36 17.87 -24.41 1.64
N GLU A 37 18.62 -24.45 0.54
CA GLU A 37 19.44 -23.34 0.07
C GLU A 37 18.56 -22.13 -0.32
N ALA A 38 17.44 -22.35 -1.02
CA ALA A 38 16.53 -21.28 -1.41
C ALA A 38 15.80 -20.65 -0.20
N ILE A 39 15.42 -21.48 0.77
CA ILE A 39 14.83 -21.03 2.03
C ILE A 39 15.83 -20.18 2.81
N ALA A 40 17.07 -20.66 2.94
CA ALA A 40 18.16 -19.93 3.61
C ALA A 40 18.48 -18.60 2.91
N ALA A 41 18.51 -18.58 1.57
CA ALA A 41 18.74 -17.37 0.79
C ALA A 41 17.64 -16.31 0.96
N ARG A 42 16.36 -16.73 1.10
CA ARG A 42 15.26 -15.81 1.43
C ARG A 42 15.42 -15.23 2.83
N GLY A 43 15.72 -16.05 3.83
CA GLY A 43 15.97 -15.61 5.20
C GLY A 43 17.11 -14.59 5.27
N GLU A 44 18.25 -14.87 4.60
CA GLU A 44 19.37 -13.93 4.51
C GLU A 44 18.96 -12.60 3.87
N LEU A 45 18.17 -12.65 2.79
CA LEU A 45 17.66 -11.43 2.16
C LEU A 45 16.79 -10.62 3.10
N PHE A 46 15.89 -11.24 3.85
CA PHE A 46 15.04 -10.58 4.81
C PHE A 46 15.83 -9.90 5.94
N ASP A 47 16.87 -10.57 6.44
CA ASP A 47 17.79 -9.99 7.43
C ASP A 47 18.55 -8.79 6.85
N ARG A 48 18.98 -8.86 5.61
CA ARG A 48 19.62 -7.74 4.93
C ARG A 48 18.68 -6.57 4.76
N MET A 49 17.41 -6.82 4.43
CA MET A 49 16.38 -5.77 4.34
C MET A 49 16.17 -5.06 5.68
N ARG A 50 16.09 -5.81 6.79
CA ARG A 50 15.99 -5.24 8.15
C ARG A 50 17.21 -4.37 8.50
N LYS A 51 18.42 -4.87 8.22
CA LYS A 51 19.67 -4.10 8.43
C LYS A 51 19.71 -2.84 7.56
N ALA A 52 19.26 -2.92 6.30
CA ALA A 52 19.20 -1.78 5.40
C ALA A 52 18.21 -0.71 5.89
N ALA A 53 17.07 -1.10 6.47
CA ALA A 53 16.11 -0.16 7.06
C ALA A 53 16.73 0.63 8.23
N VAL A 54 17.48 -0.04 9.09
CA VAL A 54 18.20 0.62 10.19
C VAL A 54 19.23 1.61 9.65
N ALA A 55 20.01 1.22 8.64
CA ALA A 55 21.03 2.08 8.03
C ALA A 55 20.43 3.28 7.28
N ALA A 56 19.31 3.08 6.58
CA ALA A 56 18.63 4.13 5.82
C ALA A 56 17.82 5.11 6.70
N HIS A 57 17.53 4.75 7.96
CA HIS A 57 16.65 5.51 8.84
C HIS A 57 17.00 7.01 8.97
N PRO A 58 18.26 7.46 9.17
CA PRO A 58 18.56 8.87 9.32
C PRO A 58 18.22 9.69 8.06
N VAL A 59 18.54 9.14 6.89
CA VAL A 59 18.24 9.80 5.59
C VAL A 59 16.73 9.82 5.34
N TYR A 60 16.04 8.72 5.61
CA TYR A 60 14.59 8.63 5.50
C TYR A 60 13.88 9.62 6.44
N GLN A 61 14.34 9.75 7.69
CA GLN A 61 13.78 10.71 8.65
C GLN A 61 13.90 12.16 8.13
N GLN A 62 15.01 12.51 7.52
CA GLN A 62 15.19 13.84 6.94
C GLN A 62 14.27 14.04 5.73
N ALA A 63 14.18 13.05 4.85
CA ALA A 63 13.29 13.09 3.70
C ALA A 63 11.81 13.20 4.11
N PHE A 64 11.40 12.47 5.14
CA PHE A 64 10.06 12.54 5.70
C PHE A 64 9.73 13.97 6.20
N LYS A 65 10.65 14.61 6.93
CA LYS A 65 10.48 15.99 7.43
C LYS A 65 10.32 16.98 6.28
N LEU A 66 11.17 16.87 5.25
CA LEU A 66 11.12 17.77 4.08
C LEU A 66 9.79 17.57 3.31
N ARG A 67 9.42 16.33 3.03
CA ARG A 67 8.15 16.01 2.37
C ARG A 67 6.96 16.55 3.16
N ARG A 68 6.94 16.34 4.47
CA ARG A 68 5.87 16.83 5.33
C ARG A 68 5.73 18.35 5.24
N LYS A 69 6.82 19.09 5.33
CA LYS A 69 6.84 20.55 5.20
C LYS A 69 6.20 21.04 3.89
N GLU A 70 6.46 20.35 2.78
CA GLU A 70 5.86 20.72 1.50
C GLU A 70 4.39 20.32 1.41
N LEU A 71 4.03 19.13 1.88
CA LEU A 71 2.65 18.66 1.83
C LEU A 71 1.72 19.35 2.84
N ASP A 72 2.24 19.91 3.95
CA ASP A 72 1.45 20.70 4.90
C ASP A 72 0.83 21.96 4.25
N LYS A 73 1.37 22.41 3.11
CA LYS A 73 0.83 23.54 2.34
C LYS A 73 -0.43 23.21 1.56
N VAL A 74 -0.64 21.93 1.20
CA VAL A 74 -1.65 21.50 0.22
C VAL A 74 -2.51 20.33 0.67
N SER A 75 -2.24 19.74 1.83
CA SER A 75 -2.92 18.55 2.34
C SER A 75 -3.01 18.52 3.85
N ALA A 76 -3.97 17.77 4.37
CA ALA A 76 -4.11 17.50 5.79
C ALA A 76 -3.68 16.03 6.10
N PRO A 77 -2.90 15.82 7.17
CA PRO A 77 -2.44 14.50 7.58
C PRO A 77 -3.39 13.84 8.57
N ARG A 78 -3.42 12.50 8.55
CA ARG A 78 -3.94 11.68 9.64
C ARG A 78 -3.08 10.41 9.76
N ASP A 79 -2.66 10.10 10.96
CA ASP A 79 -1.82 8.93 11.23
C ASP A 79 -2.67 7.70 11.50
N PHE A 80 -2.28 6.58 10.89
CA PHE A 80 -2.94 5.28 11.05
C PHE A 80 -1.91 4.21 11.40
N GLU A 81 -2.22 3.42 12.41
CA GLU A 81 -1.42 2.27 12.79
C GLU A 81 -2.03 0.97 12.26
N THR A 82 -1.19 0.06 11.79
CA THR A 82 -1.63 -1.28 11.40
C THR A 82 -2.08 -2.06 12.64
N VAL A 83 -3.28 -2.64 12.61
CA VAL A 83 -3.81 -3.48 13.71
C VAL A 83 -3.06 -4.79 13.80
N GLY A 84 -2.69 -5.35 12.66
CA GLY A 84 -1.87 -6.55 12.50
C GLY A 84 -0.78 -6.28 11.47
N LEU A 85 -0.51 -7.28 10.66
CA LEU A 85 0.42 -7.15 9.53
C LEU A 85 -0.29 -6.56 8.31
N MET A 86 0.46 -5.91 7.45
CA MET A 86 -0.02 -5.35 6.20
C MET A 86 0.89 -5.79 5.04
N VAL A 87 0.26 -6.05 3.90
CA VAL A 87 0.97 -6.35 2.64
C VAL A 87 0.34 -5.53 1.52
N VAL A 88 1.11 -4.63 0.95
CA VAL A 88 0.72 -3.85 -0.24
C VAL A 88 1.62 -4.25 -1.39
N GLY A 89 1.03 -4.64 -2.52
CA GLY A 89 1.78 -5.08 -3.69
C GLY A 89 2.16 -6.56 -3.69
N LEU A 90 1.45 -7.41 -2.94
CA LEU A 90 1.73 -8.85 -2.86
C LEU A 90 1.81 -9.54 -4.24
N GLY A 91 0.95 -9.15 -5.17
CA GLY A 91 0.91 -9.68 -6.54
C GLY A 91 1.85 -8.98 -7.54
N ASN A 92 2.70 -8.07 -7.08
CA ASN A 92 3.68 -7.45 -7.97
C ASN A 92 4.74 -8.47 -8.40
N SER A 93 5.05 -8.49 -9.70
CA SER A 93 6.10 -9.35 -10.22
C SER A 93 7.45 -9.02 -9.58
N ASN A 94 8.03 -9.97 -8.87
CA ASN A 94 9.38 -9.89 -8.34
C ASN A 94 9.98 -11.30 -8.17
N VAL A 95 11.26 -11.35 -7.81
CA VAL A 95 12.02 -12.62 -7.68
C VAL A 95 11.59 -13.47 -6.46
N LEU A 96 10.80 -12.93 -5.53
CA LEU A 96 10.32 -13.63 -4.33
C LEU A 96 8.92 -14.21 -4.49
N GLU A 97 8.26 -14.03 -5.64
CA GLU A 97 6.84 -14.38 -5.90
C GLU A 97 5.85 -13.59 -5.02
N THR A 98 6.34 -12.97 -3.97
CA THR A 98 5.56 -12.17 -3.02
C THR A 98 6.12 -10.76 -2.97
N GLY A 99 5.38 -9.80 -3.57
CA GLY A 99 5.79 -8.41 -3.65
C GLY A 99 5.48 -7.60 -2.39
N LEU A 100 6.24 -6.53 -2.21
CA LEU A 100 5.98 -5.49 -1.21
C LEU A 100 6.23 -4.12 -1.81
N THR A 101 5.29 -3.20 -1.65
CA THR A 101 5.44 -1.84 -2.14
C THR A 101 6.32 -1.04 -1.20
N LEU A 102 7.50 -0.70 -1.68
CA LEU A 102 8.50 0.09 -0.99
C LEU A 102 8.79 1.38 -1.77
N ASN A 103 9.11 2.44 -1.05
CA ASN A 103 9.65 3.64 -1.66
C ASN A 103 11.00 3.32 -2.33
N PRO A 104 11.16 3.55 -3.64
CA PRO A 104 12.37 3.13 -4.36
C PRO A 104 13.63 3.88 -3.92
N LEU A 105 13.50 5.11 -3.41
CA LEU A 105 14.64 5.93 -3.00
C LEU A 105 15.16 5.55 -1.61
N TYR A 106 14.24 5.24 -0.69
CA TYR A 106 14.59 5.05 0.72
C TYR A 106 14.42 3.61 1.20
N GLY A 107 13.78 2.75 0.41
CA GLY A 107 13.46 1.38 0.80
C GLY A 107 12.42 1.26 1.92
N ALA A 108 11.77 2.36 2.30
CA ALA A 108 10.75 2.36 3.35
C ALA A 108 9.40 1.86 2.81
N PRO A 109 8.63 1.11 3.60
CA PRO A 109 7.27 0.73 3.23
C PRO A 109 6.40 1.95 2.96
N MET A 110 5.55 1.84 1.94
CA MET A 110 4.57 2.88 1.62
C MET A 110 3.26 2.28 1.11
N ILE A 111 2.18 3.03 1.26
CA ILE A 111 0.89 2.71 0.66
C ILE A 111 0.66 3.71 -0.47
N PRO A 112 0.56 3.26 -1.73
CA PRO A 112 0.28 4.17 -2.85
C PRO A 112 -1.01 4.95 -2.63
N GLY A 113 -0.99 6.24 -2.96
CA GLY A 113 -2.19 7.08 -2.89
C GLY A 113 -3.34 6.56 -3.74
N SER A 114 -3.03 5.90 -4.86
CA SER A 114 -4.02 5.21 -5.69
C SER A 114 -4.72 4.06 -4.97
N SER A 115 -3.99 3.31 -4.13
CA SER A 115 -4.58 2.24 -3.31
C SER A 115 -5.51 2.80 -2.24
N ILE A 116 -5.11 3.90 -1.60
CA ILE A 116 -5.96 4.60 -0.62
C ILE A 116 -7.20 5.15 -1.32
N LYS A 117 -7.04 5.87 -2.43
CA LYS A 117 -8.15 6.38 -3.24
C LYS A 117 -9.12 5.27 -3.62
N GLY A 118 -8.61 4.12 -4.08
CA GLY A 118 -9.44 2.98 -4.49
C GLY A 118 -10.30 2.44 -3.37
N VAL A 119 -9.73 2.23 -2.18
CA VAL A 119 -10.49 1.76 -1.00
C VAL A 119 -11.52 2.79 -0.55
N VAL A 120 -11.15 4.08 -0.49
CA VAL A 120 -12.05 5.15 -0.05
C VAL A 120 -13.19 5.34 -1.04
N ALA A 121 -12.91 5.32 -2.34
CA ALA A 121 -13.92 5.43 -3.39
C ALA A 121 -14.90 4.24 -3.37
N HIS A 122 -14.36 3.03 -3.19
CA HIS A 122 -15.19 1.83 -3.10
C HIS A 122 -16.06 1.84 -1.83
N TYR A 123 -15.52 2.24 -0.68
CA TYR A 123 -16.27 2.41 0.55
C TYR A 123 -17.38 3.48 0.39
N CYS A 124 -17.06 4.61 -0.22
CA CYS A 124 -18.03 5.67 -0.52
C CYS A 124 -19.21 5.13 -1.32
N SER A 125 -18.91 4.43 -2.43
CA SER A 125 -19.95 3.84 -3.29
C SER A 125 -20.80 2.79 -2.57
N GLN A 126 -20.18 1.87 -1.84
CA GLN A 126 -20.89 0.72 -1.25
C GLN A 126 -21.61 1.06 0.05
N VAL A 127 -21.12 2.00 0.83
CA VAL A 127 -21.69 2.34 2.15
C VAL A 127 -22.54 3.61 2.09
N LEU A 128 -21.99 4.71 1.58
CA LEU A 128 -22.77 5.95 1.47
C LEU A 128 -23.72 5.89 0.29
N GLY A 129 -23.28 5.37 -0.85
CA GLY A 129 -24.09 5.20 -2.06
C GLY A 129 -25.28 4.25 -1.89
N ALA A 130 -25.23 3.33 -0.91
CA ALA A 130 -26.38 2.48 -0.57
C ALA A 130 -27.54 3.27 0.02
N SER A 131 -27.26 4.41 0.68
CA SER A 131 -28.27 5.27 1.31
C SER A 131 -28.60 6.50 0.48
N ASP A 132 -27.65 7.00 -0.30
CA ASP A 132 -27.79 8.19 -1.13
C ASP A 132 -27.10 7.98 -2.49
N PRO A 133 -27.86 7.92 -3.60
CA PRO A 133 -27.33 7.71 -4.95
C PRO A 133 -26.30 8.75 -5.38
N ALA A 134 -26.27 9.95 -4.79
CA ALA A 134 -25.28 10.98 -5.09
C ALA A 134 -23.85 10.53 -4.77
N TYR A 135 -23.65 9.56 -3.86
CA TYR A 135 -22.37 8.97 -3.50
C TYR A 135 -22.07 7.66 -4.23
N GLN A 136 -22.96 7.17 -5.09
CA GLN A 136 -22.77 5.91 -5.81
C GLN A 136 -21.66 6.04 -6.85
N GLY A 137 -20.74 5.08 -6.85
CA GLY A 137 -19.74 4.95 -7.91
C GLY A 137 -20.34 4.41 -9.21
N PRO A 138 -19.60 4.49 -10.33
CA PRO A 138 -20.07 3.95 -11.59
C PRO A 138 -20.20 2.42 -11.49
N ASP A 139 -21.29 1.85 -12.05
CA ASP A 139 -21.34 0.41 -12.32
C ASP A 139 -20.66 0.13 -13.65
N LEU A 140 -19.68 -0.75 -13.63
CA LEU A 140 -18.86 -1.10 -14.80
C LEU A 140 -19.17 -2.51 -15.26
N ASP A 141 -19.24 -2.70 -16.57
CA ASP A 141 -19.32 -4.03 -17.17
C ASP A 141 -17.96 -4.77 -17.13
N ALA A 142 -17.92 -6.02 -17.59
CA ALA A 142 -16.72 -6.84 -17.66
C ALA A 142 -15.58 -6.22 -18.53
N ARG A 143 -15.90 -5.23 -19.36
CA ARG A 143 -14.96 -4.48 -20.21
C ARG A 143 -14.63 -3.10 -19.65
N ASN A 144 -15.02 -2.82 -18.40
CA ASN A 144 -14.90 -1.51 -17.75
C ASN A 144 -15.69 -0.36 -18.41
N ASN A 145 -16.75 -0.66 -19.17
CA ASN A 145 -17.65 0.38 -19.65
C ASN A 145 -18.70 0.69 -18.57
N PRO A 146 -19.03 1.97 -18.31
CA PRO A 146 -20.02 2.34 -17.34
C PRO A 146 -21.44 1.94 -17.81
N ARG A 147 -22.08 1.05 -17.05
CA ARG A 147 -23.51 0.71 -17.19
C ARG A 147 -24.39 1.76 -16.53
N GLN A 148 -23.89 2.36 -15.46
CA GLN A 148 -24.53 3.42 -14.72
C GLN A 148 -23.50 4.51 -14.43
N LYS A 149 -23.91 5.77 -14.63
CA LYS A 149 -23.09 6.93 -14.28
C LYS A 149 -22.94 7.01 -12.77
N ALA A 150 -21.79 7.52 -12.33
CA ALA A 150 -21.59 7.84 -10.93
C ALA A 150 -22.50 8.99 -10.48
N GLY A 151 -22.77 9.04 -9.18
CA GLY A 151 -23.45 10.15 -8.56
C GLY A 151 -22.61 11.42 -8.54
N GLU A 152 -23.25 12.56 -8.47
CA GLU A 152 -22.59 13.87 -8.58
C GLU A 152 -21.55 14.12 -7.48
N ILE A 153 -21.82 13.70 -6.25
CA ILE A 153 -20.86 13.85 -5.13
C ILE A 153 -19.68 12.89 -5.32
N TYR A 154 -19.94 11.66 -5.77
CA TYR A 154 -18.86 10.72 -6.07
C TYR A 154 -17.92 11.27 -7.16
N GLU A 155 -18.49 11.82 -8.25
CA GLU A 155 -17.70 12.45 -9.32
C GLU A 155 -16.91 13.67 -8.82
N ALA A 156 -17.51 14.49 -7.98
CA ALA A 156 -16.83 15.64 -7.38
C ALA A 156 -15.64 15.19 -6.51
N LEU A 157 -15.77 14.11 -5.73
CA LEU A 157 -14.72 13.62 -4.86
C LEU A 157 -13.59 12.93 -5.63
N PHE A 158 -13.93 11.99 -6.53
CA PHE A 158 -12.98 11.06 -7.12
C PHE A 158 -12.69 11.30 -8.61
N GLY A 159 -13.46 12.13 -9.24
CA GLY A 159 -13.35 12.45 -10.66
C GLY A 159 -14.35 11.69 -11.53
N LYS A 160 -14.66 12.30 -12.66
CA LYS A 160 -15.50 11.73 -13.69
C LYS A 160 -14.64 10.91 -14.66
N VAL A 161 -14.98 9.67 -14.86
CA VAL A 161 -14.40 8.81 -15.88
C VAL A 161 -15.49 8.48 -16.89
N ASP A 162 -15.58 9.27 -17.94
CA ASP A 162 -16.45 8.99 -19.08
C ASP A 162 -15.60 8.29 -20.15
N ARG A 163 -15.46 6.97 -20.04
CA ARG A 163 -14.80 6.15 -21.04
C ARG A 163 -15.89 5.49 -21.88
N THR A 164 -16.21 6.07 -23.01
CA THR A 164 -16.92 5.39 -24.10
C THR A 164 -15.91 4.66 -24.96
N TYR A 165 -16.23 3.41 -25.31
CA TYR A 165 -15.41 2.60 -26.20
C TYR A 165 -16.20 2.34 -27.48
N ASN A 166 -15.50 2.36 -28.62
CA ASN A 166 -16.01 1.90 -29.89
C ASN A 166 -16.30 0.39 -29.84
N ALA A 167 -17.07 -0.11 -30.79
CA ALA A 167 -17.38 -1.55 -30.91
C ALA A 167 -16.12 -2.43 -31.04
N ASP A 168 -15.01 -1.88 -31.53
CA ASP A 168 -13.70 -2.52 -31.64
C ASP A 168 -12.84 -2.47 -30.35
N GLY A 169 -13.34 -1.85 -29.28
CA GLY A 169 -12.65 -1.72 -28.01
C GLY A 169 -11.68 -0.53 -27.91
N THR A 170 -11.60 0.33 -28.93
CA THR A 170 -10.81 1.57 -28.85
C THR A 170 -11.53 2.61 -27.99
N ALA A 171 -10.78 3.24 -27.06
CA ALA A 171 -11.33 4.31 -26.23
C ALA A 171 -11.66 5.54 -27.10
N ILE A 172 -12.91 6.03 -27.00
CA ILE A 172 -13.28 7.32 -27.56
C ILE A 172 -12.76 8.39 -26.62
N PRO A 173 -11.93 9.35 -27.08
CA PRO A 173 -11.53 10.47 -26.27
C PRO A 173 -12.77 11.20 -25.74
N SER A 174 -12.97 11.22 -24.43
CA SER A 174 -14.04 11.99 -23.81
C SER A 174 -13.51 13.38 -23.52
N GLU A 175 -14.21 14.41 -23.98
CA GLU A 175 -13.91 15.81 -23.63
C GLU A 175 -14.28 16.15 -22.18
N GLU A 176 -14.95 15.24 -21.47
CA GLU A 176 -15.47 15.43 -20.11
C GLU A 176 -14.72 14.67 -19.01
N ILE A 177 -13.46 14.31 -19.21
CA ILE A 177 -12.65 13.75 -18.13
C ILE A 177 -12.28 14.89 -17.18
N SER A 178 -12.84 14.90 -15.99
CA SER A 178 -12.47 15.84 -14.93
C SER A 178 -11.83 15.09 -13.76
N GLY A 179 -10.74 15.66 -13.23
CA GLY A 179 -10.16 15.19 -11.97
C GLY A 179 -11.13 15.50 -10.82
N GLY A 180 -11.23 14.60 -9.85
CA GLY A 180 -11.96 14.88 -8.61
C GLY A 180 -11.22 15.91 -7.75
N TYR A 181 -11.95 16.50 -6.82
CA TYR A 181 -11.39 17.50 -5.90
C TYR A 181 -10.40 16.92 -4.90
N LEU A 182 -10.49 15.61 -4.60
CA LEU A 182 -9.62 15.00 -3.62
C LEU A 182 -8.34 14.45 -4.25
N ARG A 183 -7.21 14.78 -3.62
CA ARG A 183 -5.90 14.22 -3.94
C ARG A 183 -5.43 13.32 -2.81
N PHE A 184 -5.18 12.06 -3.13
CA PHE A 184 -4.63 11.08 -2.20
C PHE A 184 -3.14 10.93 -2.47
N TYR A 185 -2.33 11.31 -1.48
CA TYR A 185 -0.88 11.18 -1.57
C TYR A 185 -0.46 9.80 -1.05
N ASP A 186 0.68 9.30 -1.54
CA ASP A 186 1.26 8.08 -0.99
C ASP A 186 1.42 8.21 0.52
N ALA A 187 0.93 7.23 1.27
CA ALA A 187 1.14 7.22 2.71
C ALA A 187 2.54 6.69 3.02
N TRP A 188 3.32 7.50 3.70
CA TRP A 188 4.66 7.14 4.12
C TRP A 188 4.64 6.59 5.54
N LEU A 189 5.41 5.56 5.78
CA LEU A 189 5.62 5.02 7.12
C LEU A 189 6.28 6.08 7.99
N ARG A 190 5.82 6.23 9.23
CA ARG A 190 6.45 7.15 10.20
C ARG A 190 7.88 6.68 10.47
N PRO A 191 8.87 7.59 10.53
CA PRO A 191 10.25 7.21 10.77
C PRO A 191 10.47 6.38 12.03
N GLU A 192 9.67 6.62 13.06
CA GLU A 192 9.73 5.90 14.34
C GLU A 192 9.42 4.41 14.18
N SER A 193 8.62 4.05 13.18
CA SER A 193 8.28 2.65 12.88
C SER A 193 9.26 1.97 11.92
N PHE A 194 10.11 2.72 11.19
CA PHE A 194 10.83 2.17 10.05
C PHE A 194 11.85 1.09 10.39
N LYS A 195 12.55 1.21 11.51
CA LYS A 195 13.59 0.24 11.91
C LYS A 195 13.06 -1.16 12.17
N GLU A 196 11.80 -1.25 12.59
CA GLU A 196 11.14 -2.51 13.00
C GLU A 196 9.95 -2.86 12.12
N ALA A 197 9.83 -2.19 10.96
CA ALA A 197 8.66 -2.34 10.10
C ALA A 197 8.56 -3.69 9.40
N PHE A 198 9.68 -4.32 9.09
CA PHE A 198 9.75 -5.54 8.30
C PHE A 198 9.57 -6.78 9.15
N ILE A 199 8.44 -7.44 9.00
CA ILE A 199 8.07 -8.67 9.73
C ILE A 199 7.95 -9.80 8.72
N GLU A 200 8.64 -10.89 8.99
CA GLU A 200 8.51 -12.12 8.22
C GLU A 200 7.25 -12.87 8.67
N ASP A 201 6.54 -13.38 7.70
CA ASP A 201 5.34 -14.21 7.92
C ASP A 201 5.29 -15.33 6.87
N VAL A 202 4.39 -16.28 7.05
CA VAL A 202 4.29 -17.46 6.19
C VAL A 202 2.90 -17.55 5.58
N ILE A 203 2.85 -17.73 4.27
CA ILE A 203 1.63 -18.08 3.55
C ILE A 203 1.72 -19.55 3.19
N THR A 204 0.68 -20.30 3.47
CA THR A 204 0.58 -21.70 3.09
C THR A 204 -0.51 -21.86 2.03
N PRO A 205 -0.19 -21.80 0.73
CA PRO A 205 -1.14 -22.16 -0.31
C PRO A 205 -1.50 -23.64 -0.18
N HIS A 206 -2.79 -23.91 -0.08
CA HIS A 206 -3.35 -25.25 -0.19
C HIS A 206 -3.86 -25.45 -1.63
N HIS A 207 -3.88 -26.69 -2.10
CA HIS A 207 -4.49 -27.07 -3.39
C HIS A 207 -3.83 -26.39 -4.62
N GLY A 208 -2.50 -26.27 -4.65
CA GLY A 208 -1.76 -25.67 -5.77
C GLY A 208 -2.10 -26.30 -7.11
N ASP A 209 -2.21 -27.61 -7.17
CA ASP A 209 -2.54 -28.36 -8.39
C ASP A 209 -3.98 -28.10 -8.89
N TYR A 210 -4.93 -27.93 -7.96
CA TYR A 210 -6.29 -27.55 -8.31
C TYR A 210 -6.35 -26.12 -8.92
N TYR A 211 -5.72 -25.16 -8.28
CA TYR A 211 -5.66 -23.79 -8.80
C TYR A 211 -4.82 -23.65 -10.07
N GLY A 212 -3.83 -24.52 -10.22
CA GLY A 212 -3.02 -24.63 -11.45
C GLY A 212 -3.74 -25.37 -12.61
N GLY A 213 -4.93 -25.95 -12.35
CA GLY A 213 -5.71 -26.68 -13.34
C GLY A 213 -5.18 -28.08 -13.66
N THR A 214 -4.26 -28.61 -12.85
CA THR A 214 -3.69 -29.97 -13.00
C THR A 214 -4.45 -31.03 -12.21
N ALA A 215 -5.20 -30.64 -11.17
CA ALA A 215 -6.11 -31.52 -10.43
C ALA A 215 -7.58 -31.09 -10.60
N PRO A 216 -8.52 -32.05 -10.77
CA PRO A 216 -9.94 -31.73 -11.00
C PRO A 216 -10.67 -31.25 -9.74
N LEU A 217 -10.19 -31.60 -8.56
CA LEU A 217 -10.80 -31.25 -7.27
C LEU A 217 -9.71 -30.98 -6.22
N PRO A 218 -9.96 -30.07 -5.25
CA PRO A 218 -9.09 -29.92 -4.10
C PRO A 218 -9.28 -31.12 -3.16
N THR A 219 -8.19 -31.59 -2.57
CA THR A 219 -8.22 -32.73 -1.62
C THR A 219 -7.47 -32.38 -0.34
N ASP A 220 -7.87 -33.03 0.78
CA ASP A 220 -7.17 -32.88 2.08
C ASP A 220 -5.76 -33.53 2.08
N PHE A 221 -5.43 -34.27 1.01
CA PHE A 221 -4.12 -34.91 0.82
C PHE A 221 -3.14 -34.01 0.05
N ASP A 222 -3.56 -32.84 -0.38
CA ASP A 222 -2.68 -31.90 -1.07
C ASP A 222 -1.64 -31.36 -0.08
N ASP A 223 -0.37 -31.49 -0.42
CA ASP A 223 0.73 -31.01 0.43
C ASP A 223 0.71 -29.49 0.56
N PRO A 224 0.62 -28.93 1.78
CA PRO A 224 0.71 -27.49 1.98
C PRO A 224 2.10 -27.00 1.64
N ASN A 225 2.19 -25.90 0.90
CA ASN A 225 3.47 -25.28 0.53
C ASN A 225 3.69 -23.98 1.33
N PRO A 226 4.40 -24.01 2.46
CA PRO A 226 4.68 -22.79 3.22
C PRO A 226 5.67 -21.90 2.47
N VAL A 227 5.28 -20.68 2.16
CA VAL A 227 6.12 -19.65 1.53
C VAL A 227 6.32 -18.51 2.50
N ALA A 228 7.57 -18.28 2.90
CA ALA A 228 7.94 -17.13 3.70
C ALA A 228 7.85 -15.85 2.85
N PHE A 229 7.27 -14.80 3.41
CA PHE A 229 7.17 -13.51 2.75
C PHE A 229 7.36 -12.36 3.74
N MET A 230 7.63 -11.17 3.21
CA MET A 230 7.81 -9.98 4.03
C MET A 230 6.50 -9.19 4.11
N ALA A 231 6.04 -8.97 5.33
CA ALA A 231 4.92 -8.09 5.67
C ALA A 231 5.41 -6.84 6.41
N VAL A 232 4.53 -5.91 6.66
CA VAL A 232 4.83 -4.63 7.29
C VAL A 232 3.95 -4.39 8.50
N LYS A 233 4.54 -3.80 9.54
CA LYS A 233 3.83 -3.29 10.70
C LYS A 233 4.32 -1.87 11.03
N GLY A 234 3.41 -0.97 11.41
CA GLY A 234 3.78 0.36 11.87
C GLY A 234 2.74 1.42 11.59
N CYS A 235 3.10 2.65 11.88
CA CYS A 235 2.26 3.83 11.72
C CYS A 235 2.54 4.52 10.39
N PHE A 236 1.49 4.82 9.62
CA PHE A 236 1.56 5.51 8.33
C PHE A 236 0.90 6.88 8.41
N GLU A 237 1.58 7.90 7.90
CA GLU A 237 0.98 9.21 7.68
C GLU A 237 0.22 9.19 6.34
N VAL A 238 -1.12 9.13 6.43
CA VAL A 238 -2.01 9.29 5.27
C VAL A 238 -2.30 10.76 5.07
N ARG A 239 -2.26 11.24 3.83
CA ARG A 239 -2.51 12.64 3.49
C ARG A 239 -3.53 12.75 2.38
N VAL A 240 -4.49 13.65 2.61
CA VAL A 240 -5.50 14.00 1.61
C VAL A 240 -5.41 15.51 1.36
N GLY A 241 -5.36 15.90 0.10
CA GLY A 241 -5.48 17.28 -0.36
C GLY A 241 -6.86 17.52 -0.97
N CYS A 242 -7.26 18.79 -1.02
CA CYS A 242 -8.43 19.23 -1.75
C CYS A 242 -8.01 20.35 -2.70
N GLU A 243 -8.13 20.09 -4.00
CA GLU A 243 -7.84 21.07 -5.04
C GLU A 243 -9.15 21.50 -5.70
N THR A 244 -9.64 22.63 -5.29
CA THR A 244 -10.83 23.24 -5.88
C THR A 244 -10.49 24.65 -6.31
N GLY A 245 -10.51 24.90 -7.60
CA GLY A 245 -10.47 26.25 -8.10
C GLY A 245 -11.77 26.95 -7.68
N GLY A 246 -11.68 27.94 -6.78
CA GLY A 246 -12.79 28.80 -6.43
C GLY A 246 -13.50 28.54 -5.09
N LEU A 247 -13.15 27.49 -4.33
CA LEU A 247 -13.64 27.36 -2.94
C LEU A 247 -12.87 28.30 -2.01
N ASP A 248 -13.56 28.86 -1.05
CA ASP A 248 -12.93 29.58 0.05
C ASP A 248 -12.23 28.62 1.02
N GLU A 249 -11.43 29.16 1.93
CA GLU A 249 -10.64 28.37 2.88
C GLU A 249 -11.53 27.57 3.85
N ALA A 250 -12.68 28.10 4.24
CA ALA A 250 -13.60 27.44 5.15
C ALA A 250 -14.32 26.26 4.48
N GLU A 251 -14.70 26.41 3.23
CA GLU A 251 -15.27 25.33 2.42
C GLU A 251 -14.25 24.23 2.16
N ARG A 252 -13.03 24.61 1.81
CA ARG A 252 -11.91 23.67 1.64
C ARG A 252 -11.63 22.87 2.91
N ALA A 253 -11.67 23.50 4.08
CA ALA A 253 -11.47 22.82 5.36
C ALA A 253 -12.58 21.80 5.64
N LYS A 254 -13.84 22.09 5.29
CA LYS A 254 -14.97 21.16 5.41
C LYS A 254 -14.77 19.92 4.51
N TRP A 255 -14.37 20.13 3.26
CA TRP A 255 -14.06 19.03 2.32
C TRP A 255 -12.92 18.15 2.80
N LEU A 256 -11.85 18.76 3.33
CA LEU A 256 -10.72 18.01 3.89
C LEU A 256 -11.11 17.19 5.12
N THR A 257 -11.91 17.78 6.02
CA THR A 257 -12.41 17.06 7.19
C THR A 257 -13.25 15.86 6.77
N PHE A 258 -14.22 16.08 5.89
CA PHE A 258 -15.05 14.99 5.34
C PHE A 258 -14.21 13.89 4.68
N ALA A 259 -13.23 14.27 3.85
CA ALA A 259 -12.37 13.32 3.16
C ALA A 259 -11.51 12.49 4.12
N LEU A 260 -10.98 13.12 5.18
CA LEU A 260 -10.21 12.40 6.21
C LEU A 260 -11.10 11.45 7.03
N ASP A 261 -12.33 11.86 7.36
CA ASP A 261 -13.26 11.02 8.10
C ASP A 261 -13.76 9.84 7.25
N LEU A 262 -13.99 10.06 5.96
CA LEU A 262 -14.31 9.00 5.01
C LEU A 262 -13.13 8.02 4.87
N THR A 263 -11.90 8.54 4.78
CA THR A 263 -10.68 7.74 4.71
C THR A 263 -10.50 6.91 5.98
N GLU A 264 -10.71 7.48 7.15
CA GLU A 264 -10.65 6.77 8.42
C GLU A 264 -11.65 5.61 8.47
N ARG A 265 -12.91 5.87 8.13
CA ARG A 265 -13.93 4.82 8.10
C ARG A 265 -13.57 3.70 7.13
N ALA A 266 -13.10 4.04 5.93
CA ALA A 266 -12.71 3.06 4.92
C ALA A 266 -11.53 2.19 5.38
N LEU A 267 -10.46 2.80 5.89
CA LEU A 267 -9.26 2.07 6.34
C LEU A 267 -9.51 1.22 7.60
N THR A 268 -10.39 1.69 8.50
CA THR A 268 -10.75 0.95 9.73
C THR A 268 -11.68 -0.21 9.43
N ALA A 269 -12.70 0.00 8.60
CA ALA A 269 -13.70 -1.03 8.32
C ALA A 269 -13.20 -2.09 7.32
N TRP A 270 -12.51 -1.64 6.27
CA TRP A 270 -12.10 -2.53 5.17
C TRP A 270 -10.61 -2.77 5.11
N GLY A 271 -9.76 -1.80 5.53
CA GLY A 271 -8.32 -1.91 5.42
C GLY A 271 -7.82 -1.65 4.01
N VAL A 272 -6.49 -1.83 3.78
CA VAL A 272 -5.82 -1.60 2.51
C VAL A 272 -4.75 -2.67 2.24
N GLY A 273 -4.57 -3.03 0.97
CA GLY A 273 -3.59 -4.01 0.54
C GLY A 273 -4.16 -5.39 0.25
N GLY A 274 -3.31 -6.40 0.29
CA GLY A 274 -3.66 -7.79 0.02
C GLY A 274 -4.12 -8.54 1.26
N LYS A 275 -4.83 -9.67 1.06
CA LYS A 275 -5.23 -10.63 2.11
C LYS A 275 -6.03 -10.03 3.27
N ILE A 276 -6.88 -9.05 3.00
CA ILE A 276 -7.71 -8.37 4.02
C ILE A 276 -8.64 -9.36 4.74
N ARG A 277 -9.17 -10.36 4.02
CA ARG A 277 -10.00 -11.42 4.62
C ARG A 277 -9.25 -12.31 5.61
N ALA A 278 -7.93 -12.41 5.48
CA ALA A 278 -7.06 -13.11 6.41
C ALA A 278 -6.55 -12.22 7.57
N GLY A 279 -7.05 -10.98 7.67
CA GLY A 279 -6.74 -10.06 8.76
C GLY A 279 -5.61 -9.08 8.47
N TYR A 280 -5.01 -9.11 7.28
CA TYR A 280 -3.98 -8.13 6.91
C TYR A 280 -4.58 -6.77 6.54
N GLY A 281 -3.76 -5.73 6.68
CA GLY A 281 -4.05 -4.39 6.14
C GLY A 281 -5.14 -3.60 6.86
N ARG A 282 -5.67 -4.08 7.99
CA ARG A 282 -6.57 -3.30 8.84
C ARG A 282 -5.79 -2.23 9.57
N MET A 283 -6.36 -1.04 9.65
CA MET A 283 -5.72 0.12 10.26
C MET A 283 -6.64 0.77 11.30
N THR A 284 -6.04 1.43 12.26
CA THR A 284 -6.75 2.24 13.26
C THR A 284 -6.10 3.61 13.36
N PRO A 285 -6.87 4.69 13.60
CA PRO A 285 -6.27 5.99 13.86
C PRO A 285 -5.25 5.91 14.99
N SER A 286 -4.05 6.40 14.73
CA SER A 286 -3.02 6.49 15.78
C SER A 286 -3.39 7.62 16.73
N LYS A 287 -3.48 7.32 18.03
CA LYS A 287 -3.63 8.36 19.04
C LYS A 287 -2.37 9.24 19.03
N PRO A 288 -2.51 10.57 19.16
CA PRO A 288 -1.36 11.42 19.36
C PRO A 288 -0.54 10.87 20.55
N LYS A 289 0.73 10.54 20.31
CA LYS A 289 1.63 10.22 21.45
C LYS A 289 1.69 11.49 22.31
N GLU A 290 1.21 11.39 23.55
CA GLU A 290 1.47 12.45 24.53
C GLU A 290 2.98 12.74 24.51
N PRO A 291 3.40 14.02 24.48
CA PRO A 291 4.81 14.35 24.60
C PRO A 291 5.33 13.70 25.89
N ALA A 292 6.43 12.95 25.76
CA ALA A 292 7.06 12.31 26.92
C ALA A 292 7.20 13.37 28.01
N ARG A 293 6.56 13.17 29.16
CA ARG A 293 6.71 14.05 30.30
C ARG A 293 8.21 14.12 30.61
N PRO A 294 8.81 15.31 30.68
CA PRO A 294 10.20 15.40 31.08
C PRO A 294 10.34 14.67 32.43
N HIS A 295 11.28 13.72 32.50
CA HIS A 295 11.60 13.07 33.76
C HIS A 295 11.86 14.18 34.79
N ALA A 296 10.99 14.29 35.76
CA ALA A 296 11.27 15.10 36.95
C ALA A 296 12.56 14.53 37.55
N GLY A 297 13.68 15.23 37.32
CA GLY A 297 14.91 14.89 37.94
C GLY A 297 14.70 14.87 39.46
N LYS A 298 15.02 13.75 40.08
CA LYS A 298 15.18 13.74 41.52
C LYS A 298 16.25 14.75 41.85
N LEU A 299 15.88 15.82 42.51
CA LEU A 299 16.78 16.66 43.24
C LEU A 299 17.16 15.83 44.48
N ASP A 300 18.41 15.36 44.51
CA ASP A 300 19.09 14.95 45.72
C ASP A 300 19.68 16.17 46.39
#